data_9df7ebdd0f1e39f197a746eef71b29af
#
_entry.id   9df7ebdd0f1e39f197a746eef71b29af
#
_cell.length_a   1.000
_cell.length_b   1.000
_cell.length_c   1.000
_cell.angle_alpha   90.00
_cell.angle_beta   90.00
_cell.angle_gamma   90.00
#
_symmetry.space_group_name_H-M   'P 1'
#
loop_
_entity.id
_entity.type
_entity.pdbx_description
1 polymer ?
#
loop_
_entity_poly.entity_id
_entity_poly.type
_entity_poly.pdbx_seq_one_letter_code
_entity_poly.pdbx_strand_id
1 'polypeptide(L)'
;NIHLAADAAFSMCRISANKEQSSPIRIAVSVRSLKFFSDELETEYFQSIASAIQDLVKNHQADITFLSTCQGIPEYWVDDSAVAVEICKLLPADIRQQVTVDSHFRQPEAIRDIYAGFDLVIATRMHAAILALCAGTPTLGIAYEFKTLELFNNLNMPENVISTQGITANQLIYKLSMMLDDLELQRKKVISTMPKMQTSA
;
A
#
# COMPACT_ATOMS: atom_id res chain seq x y z
N ASN A 1 -33.06 0.74 14.14
CA ASN A 1 -32.29 1.65 13.28
C ASN A 1 -30.95 0.99 12.98
N ILE A 2 -30.61 0.88 11.71
CA ILE A 2 -29.27 0.43 11.27
C ILE A 2 -28.50 1.70 10.91
N HIS A 3 -27.32 1.87 11.53
CA HIS A 3 -26.40 2.95 11.20
C HIS A 3 -25.23 2.35 10.42
N LEU A 4 -24.90 2.97 9.30
CA LEU A 4 -23.72 2.63 8.53
C LEU A 4 -22.54 3.36 9.19
N ALA A 5 -21.50 2.62 9.60
CA ALA A 5 -20.30 3.16 10.17
C ALA A 5 -19.08 2.81 9.29
N ALA A 6 -18.06 3.65 9.33
CA ALA A 6 -16.77 3.34 8.73
C ALA A 6 -16.03 2.27 9.56
N ASP A 7 -14.95 1.70 8.98
CA ASP A 7 -14.06 0.83 9.75
C ASP A 7 -13.46 1.58 10.95
N ALA A 8 -13.46 0.95 12.12
CA ALA A 8 -12.97 1.57 13.36
C ALA A 8 -11.52 2.06 13.28
N ALA A 9 -10.71 1.51 12.39
CA ALA A 9 -9.34 1.97 12.16
C ALA A 9 -9.25 3.42 11.66
N PHE A 10 -10.33 3.98 11.07
CA PHE A 10 -10.38 5.38 10.70
C PHE A 10 -10.41 6.34 11.90
N SER A 11 -10.76 5.86 13.11
CA SER A 11 -10.63 6.65 14.34
C SER A 11 -9.18 7.05 14.62
N MET A 12 -8.21 6.35 14.06
CA MET A 12 -6.77 6.64 14.19
C MET A 12 -6.27 7.72 13.24
N CYS A 13 -7.13 8.37 12.44
CA CYS A 13 -6.69 9.40 11.49
C CYS A 13 -5.92 10.52 12.20
N ARG A 14 -4.69 10.79 11.71
CA ARG A 14 -3.83 11.87 12.15
C ARG A 14 -3.04 12.41 10.95
N ILE A 15 -3.62 13.38 10.29
CA ILE A 15 -3.07 13.93 9.04
C ILE A 15 -2.08 15.04 9.36
N SER A 16 -0.87 14.97 8.80
CA SER A 16 0.05 16.10 8.73
C SER A 16 -0.22 16.89 7.45
N ALA A 17 -0.69 18.14 7.61
CA ALA A 17 -1.12 18.96 6.47
C ALA A 17 0.03 19.42 5.55
N ASN A 18 1.27 19.47 6.04
CA ASN A 18 2.40 20.13 5.38
C ASN A 18 3.55 19.13 5.09
N LYS A 19 3.27 18.07 4.36
CA LYS A 19 4.36 17.24 3.86
C LYS A 19 4.74 17.68 2.45
N GLU A 20 5.99 18.12 2.29
CA GLU A 20 6.61 18.29 0.98
C GLU A 20 6.95 16.92 0.37
N GLN A 21 6.91 16.83 -0.94
CA GLN A 21 7.32 15.62 -1.66
C GLN A 21 8.80 15.35 -1.41
N SER A 22 9.12 14.10 -1.11
CA SER A 22 10.51 13.70 -0.88
C SER A 22 11.32 13.69 -2.18
N SER A 23 12.63 13.92 -2.07
CA SER A 23 13.57 13.73 -3.16
C SER A 23 14.76 12.93 -2.63
N PRO A 24 14.90 11.65 -3.01
CA PRO A 24 14.04 10.84 -3.88
C PRO A 24 12.62 10.59 -3.36
N ILE A 25 11.69 10.21 -4.26
CA ILE A 25 10.32 9.84 -3.88
C ILE A 25 10.37 8.57 -3.01
N ARG A 26 9.68 8.57 -1.88
CA ARG A 26 9.64 7.46 -0.92
C ARG A 26 8.34 6.69 -1.05
N ILE A 27 8.43 5.40 -1.36
CA ILE A 27 7.25 4.54 -1.58
C ILE A 27 7.29 3.37 -0.59
N ALA A 28 6.21 3.21 0.19
CA ALA A 28 6.03 2.02 1.01
C ALA A 28 5.20 0.97 0.26
N VAL A 29 5.55 -0.30 0.45
CA VAL A 29 4.87 -1.44 -0.15
C VAL A 29 4.45 -2.40 0.94
N SER A 30 3.15 -2.65 1.08
CA SER A 30 2.60 -3.68 1.96
C SER A 30 2.06 -4.83 1.11
N VAL A 31 2.66 -5.99 1.27
CA VAL A 31 2.33 -7.22 0.54
C VAL A 31 1.74 -8.28 1.45
N ARG A 32 1.19 -9.34 0.86
CA ARG A 32 0.77 -10.54 1.58
C ARG A 32 0.86 -11.75 0.66
N SER A 33 0.88 -12.96 1.23
CA SER A 33 0.71 -14.18 0.44
C SER A 33 -0.72 -14.31 -0.07
N LEU A 34 -0.86 -14.72 -1.33
CA LEU A 34 -2.12 -15.07 -1.99
C LEU A 34 -2.21 -16.57 -2.27
N LYS A 35 -1.28 -17.36 -1.78
CA LYS A 35 -1.19 -18.81 -1.99
C LYS A 35 -2.46 -19.56 -1.59
N PHE A 36 -3.18 -19.04 -0.60
CA PHE A 36 -4.47 -19.61 -0.19
C PHE A 36 -5.52 -19.60 -1.32
N PHE A 37 -5.41 -18.65 -2.26
CA PHE A 37 -6.33 -18.55 -3.40
C PHE A 37 -5.85 -19.39 -4.58
N SER A 38 -4.63 -19.22 -5.05
CA SER A 38 -3.95 -20.07 -6.03
C SER A 38 -2.45 -19.76 -6.10
N ASP A 39 -1.63 -20.74 -6.46
CA ASP A 39 -0.18 -20.57 -6.68
C ASP A 39 0.09 -19.72 -7.95
N GLU A 40 -0.75 -19.84 -8.98
CA GLU A 40 -0.65 -19.06 -10.21
C GLU A 40 -0.92 -17.58 -9.93
N LEU A 41 -2.00 -17.27 -9.20
CA LEU A 41 -2.35 -15.91 -8.82
C LEU A 41 -1.24 -15.26 -8.00
N GLU A 42 -0.66 -15.99 -7.04
CA GLU A 42 0.46 -15.48 -6.23
C GLU A 42 1.69 -15.20 -7.10
N THR A 43 2.00 -16.08 -8.03
CA THR A 43 3.13 -15.92 -8.95
C THR A 43 2.97 -14.69 -9.84
N GLU A 44 1.81 -14.51 -10.48
CA GLU A 44 1.50 -13.34 -11.31
C GLU A 44 1.55 -12.04 -10.50
N TYR A 45 1.00 -12.06 -9.30
CA TYR A 45 1.03 -10.92 -8.37
C TYR A 45 2.46 -10.56 -7.97
N PHE A 46 3.30 -11.53 -7.58
CA PHE A 46 4.70 -11.27 -7.21
C PHE A 46 5.50 -10.70 -8.39
N GLN A 47 5.32 -11.25 -9.58
CA GLN A 47 5.97 -10.76 -10.80
C GLN A 47 5.52 -9.34 -11.14
N SER A 48 4.23 -9.03 -10.96
CA SER A 48 3.69 -7.69 -11.20
C SER A 48 4.25 -6.66 -10.23
N ILE A 49 4.34 -7.00 -8.93
CA ILE A 49 4.96 -6.15 -7.90
C ILE A 49 6.45 -5.94 -8.19
N ALA A 50 7.20 -7.02 -8.49
CA ALA A 50 8.63 -6.90 -8.78
C ALA A 50 8.90 -6.02 -10.01
N SER A 51 8.10 -6.18 -11.07
CA SER A 51 8.21 -5.35 -12.28
C SER A 51 7.88 -3.88 -12.00
N ALA A 52 6.85 -3.61 -11.19
CA ALA A 52 6.50 -2.26 -10.80
C ALA A 52 7.58 -1.60 -9.93
N ILE A 53 8.18 -2.33 -8.98
CA ILE A 53 9.30 -1.83 -8.19
C ILE A 53 10.51 -1.49 -9.08
N GLN A 54 10.82 -2.37 -10.05
CA GLN A 54 11.91 -2.11 -10.99
C GLN A 54 11.67 -0.84 -11.80
N ASP A 55 10.44 -0.59 -12.26
CA ASP A 55 10.05 0.63 -12.98
C ASP A 55 10.18 1.86 -12.08
N LEU A 56 9.64 1.82 -10.85
CA LEU A 56 9.69 2.91 -9.89
C LEU A 56 11.12 3.32 -9.55
N VAL A 57 12.03 2.35 -9.36
CA VAL A 57 13.44 2.64 -9.07
C VAL A 57 14.16 3.21 -10.29
N LYS A 58 13.96 2.61 -11.48
CA LYS A 58 14.70 3.01 -12.70
C LYS A 58 14.21 4.31 -13.30
N ASN A 59 12.90 4.49 -13.39
CA ASN A 59 12.29 5.59 -14.14
C ASN A 59 11.87 6.76 -13.25
N HIS A 60 11.61 6.50 -11.95
CA HIS A 60 11.17 7.52 -11.00
C HIS A 60 12.17 7.78 -9.87
N GLN A 61 13.32 7.06 -9.84
CA GLN A 61 14.35 7.18 -8.78
C GLN A 61 13.76 7.05 -7.37
N ALA A 62 12.80 6.14 -7.20
CA ALA A 62 12.08 5.99 -5.96
C ALA A 62 12.85 5.12 -4.95
N ASP A 63 12.82 5.52 -3.68
CA ASP A 63 13.24 4.69 -2.54
C ASP A 63 12.09 3.78 -2.14
N ILE A 64 12.30 2.47 -2.18
CA ILE A 64 11.27 1.48 -1.89
C ILE A 64 11.51 0.85 -0.52
N THR A 65 10.46 0.85 0.31
CA THR A 65 10.48 0.13 1.59
C THR A 65 9.26 -0.80 1.67
N PHE A 66 9.50 -2.10 1.77
CA PHE A 66 8.46 -3.02 2.21
C PHE A 66 8.22 -2.83 3.70
N LEU A 67 6.98 -2.54 4.08
CA LEU A 67 6.56 -2.35 5.46
C LEU A 67 5.54 -3.40 5.84
N SER A 68 5.92 -4.30 6.75
CA SER A 68 5.05 -5.39 7.21
C SER A 68 4.01 -4.89 8.20
N THR A 69 2.76 -5.30 7.98
CA THR A 69 1.65 -5.07 8.91
C THR A 69 1.22 -6.35 9.62
N CYS A 70 1.69 -7.50 9.17
CA CYS A 70 1.46 -8.80 9.79
C CYS A 70 2.79 -9.55 9.82
N GLN A 71 3.23 -9.94 11.02
CA GLN A 71 4.47 -10.67 11.23
C GLN A 71 4.17 -12.02 11.87
N GLY A 72 4.92 -13.04 11.44
CA GLY A 72 4.77 -14.39 11.96
C GLY A 72 5.06 -14.47 13.45
N ILE A 73 4.14 -15.09 14.17
CA ILE A 73 4.34 -15.53 15.56
C ILE A 73 4.10 -17.04 15.63
N PRO A 74 4.55 -17.74 16.66
CA PRO A 74 4.40 -19.19 16.73
C PRO A 74 2.97 -19.71 16.52
N GLU A 75 1.98 -18.93 16.93
CA GLU A 75 0.55 -19.25 16.81
C GLU A 75 -0.05 -18.81 15.48
N TYR A 76 0.58 -17.87 14.78
CA TYR A 76 0.11 -17.33 13.52
C TYR A 76 1.28 -16.99 12.60
N TRP A 77 1.61 -17.91 11.74
CA TRP A 77 2.83 -17.93 10.91
C TRP A 77 2.74 -17.18 9.57
N VAL A 78 1.68 -16.37 9.37
CA VAL A 78 1.60 -15.48 8.22
C VAL A 78 2.52 -14.28 8.46
N ASP A 79 3.52 -14.13 7.60
CA ASP A 79 4.55 -13.10 7.71
C ASP A 79 4.71 -12.35 6.38
N ASP A 80 4.31 -11.08 6.37
CA ASP A 80 4.41 -10.23 5.19
C ASP A 80 5.86 -9.91 4.83
N SER A 81 6.78 -9.91 5.80
CA SER A 81 8.21 -9.67 5.54
C SER A 81 8.85 -10.84 4.79
N ALA A 82 8.43 -12.07 5.07
CA ALA A 82 8.85 -13.24 4.31
C ALA A 82 8.38 -13.15 2.85
N VAL A 83 7.13 -12.71 2.62
CA VAL A 83 6.60 -12.47 1.27
C VAL A 83 7.40 -11.39 0.55
N ALA A 84 7.72 -10.29 1.24
CA ALA A 84 8.55 -9.22 0.68
C ALA A 84 9.93 -9.73 0.24
N VAL A 85 10.57 -10.60 1.04
CA VAL A 85 11.83 -11.23 0.69
C VAL A 85 11.70 -12.10 -0.57
N GLU A 86 10.63 -12.87 -0.72
CA GLU A 86 10.41 -13.67 -1.93
C GLU A 86 10.24 -12.78 -3.16
N ILE A 87 9.50 -11.68 -3.07
CA ILE A 87 9.38 -10.70 -4.17
C ILE A 87 10.75 -10.08 -4.48
N CYS A 88 11.55 -9.72 -3.48
CA CYS A 88 12.89 -9.17 -3.68
C CYS A 88 13.82 -10.12 -4.43
N LYS A 89 13.65 -11.44 -4.33
CA LYS A 89 14.44 -12.42 -5.10
C LYS A 89 14.20 -12.32 -6.61
N LEU A 90 13.04 -11.82 -7.02
CA LEU A 90 12.69 -11.62 -8.44
C LEU A 90 13.32 -10.34 -9.02
N LEU A 91 13.83 -9.45 -8.18
CA LEU A 91 14.44 -8.19 -8.61
C LEU A 91 15.87 -8.40 -9.11
N PRO A 92 16.33 -7.67 -10.15
CA PRO A 92 17.74 -7.56 -10.50
C PRO A 92 18.59 -7.13 -9.28
N ALA A 93 19.85 -7.58 -9.23
CA ALA A 93 20.71 -7.37 -8.06
C ALA A 93 20.93 -5.88 -7.74
N ASP A 94 21.07 -5.04 -8.75
CA ASP A 94 21.24 -3.59 -8.66
C ASP A 94 20.00 -2.90 -8.07
N ILE A 95 18.80 -3.34 -8.43
CA ILE A 95 17.54 -2.85 -7.88
C ILE A 95 17.33 -3.36 -6.45
N ARG A 96 17.59 -4.64 -6.21
CA ARG A 96 17.42 -5.26 -4.88
C ARG A 96 18.21 -4.55 -3.78
N GLN A 97 19.40 -4.04 -4.09
CA GLN A 97 20.24 -3.30 -3.14
C GLN A 97 19.64 -1.94 -2.73
N GLN A 98 18.68 -1.42 -3.48
CA GLN A 98 18.00 -0.15 -3.23
C GLN A 98 16.64 -0.33 -2.54
N VAL A 99 16.25 -1.58 -2.25
CA VAL A 99 14.97 -1.92 -1.63
C VAL A 99 15.20 -2.35 -0.18
N THR A 100 14.49 -1.73 0.74
CA THR A 100 14.51 -2.08 2.17
C THR A 100 13.33 -2.99 2.51
N VAL A 101 13.55 -4.01 3.33
CA VAL A 101 12.49 -4.80 3.95
C VAL A 101 12.47 -4.54 5.45
N ASP A 102 11.44 -3.86 5.92
CA ASP A 102 11.23 -3.58 7.34
C ASP A 102 10.32 -4.63 7.97
N SER A 103 10.89 -5.49 8.79
CA SER A 103 10.22 -6.61 9.47
C SER A 103 9.96 -6.34 10.97
N HIS A 104 10.13 -5.10 11.44
CA HIS A 104 9.91 -4.80 12.85
C HIS A 104 8.43 -4.82 13.21
N PHE A 105 8.10 -5.51 14.30
CA PHE A 105 6.76 -5.45 14.88
C PHE A 105 6.47 -4.04 15.42
N ARG A 106 5.29 -3.52 15.09
CA ARG A 106 4.83 -2.21 15.55
C ARG A 106 3.34 -2.21 15.82
N GLN A 107 2.93 -1.38 16.76
CA GLN A 107 1.52 -1.08 16.99
C GLN A 107 0.95 -0.28 15.80
N PRO A 108 -0.37 -0.37 15.54
CA PRO A 108 -1.00 0.29 14.39
C PRO A 108 -0.73 1.80 14.30
N GLU A 109 -0.70 2.50 15.44
CA GLU A 109 -0.43 3.94 15.50
C GLU A 109 0.99 4.26 15.02
N ALA A 110 1.97 3.44 15.40
CA ALA A 110 3.36 3.62 14.95
C ALA A 110 3.50 3.34 13.45
N ILE A 111 2.79 2.34 12.92
CA ILE A 111 2.75 2.06 11.48
C ILE A 111 2.13 3.23 10.72
N ARG A 112 1.00 3.77 11.19
CA ARG A 112 0.38 4.98 10.63
C ARG A 112 1.39 6.14 10.60
N ASP A 113 2.08 6.41 11.70
CA ASP A 113 3.03 7.53 11.79
C ASP A 113 4.23 7.33 10.86
N ILE A 114 4.65 6.09 10.63
CA ILE A 114 5.69 5.74 9.64
C ILE A 114 5.17 6.00 8.22
N TYR A 115 3.92 5.62 7.89
CA TYR A 115 3.35 5.89 6.57
C TYR A 115 3.30 7.39 6.23
N ALA A 116 3.14 8.27 7.23
CA ALA A 116 3.23 9.71 7.02
C ALA A 116 4.57 10.18 6.42
N GLY A 117 5.63 9.39 6.58
CA GLY A 117 6.95 9.64 5.99
C GLY A 117 7.06 9.29 4.50
N PHE A 118 6.11 8.58 3.91
CA PHE A 118 6.12 8.15 2.51
C PHE A 118 5.28 9.07 1.61
N ASP A 119 5.62 9.13 0.34
CA ASP A 119 4.90 9.92 -0.65
C ASP A 119 3.74 9.15 -1.28
N LEU A 120 3.90 7.83 -1.40
CA LEU A 120 2.91 6.91 -1.91
C LEU A 120 2.98 5.58 -1.13
N VAL A 121 1.84 4.93 -0.96
CA VAL A 121 1.76 3.56 -0.42
C VAL A 121 1.09 2.64 -1.43
N ILE A 122 1.69 1.46 -1.67
CA ILE A 122 1.09 0.35 -2.42
C ILE A 122 0.66 -0.69 -1.39
N ALA A 123 -0.64 -0.93 -1.24
CA ALA A 123 -1.16 -1.74 -0.15
C ALA A 123 -2.03 -2.90 -0.63
N THR A 124 -1.57 -4.13 -0.40
CA THR A 124 -2.39 -5.35 -0.58
C THR A 124 -3.17 -5.69 0.70
N ARG A 125 -2.67 -5.30 1.88
CA ARG A 125 -3.43 -5.38 3.13
C ARG A 125 -4.39 -4.20 3.26
N MET A 126 -5.69 -4.46 3.45
CA MET A 126 -6.71 -3.43 3.60
C MET A 126 -6.39 -2.46 4.76
N HIS A 127 -5.99 -2.98 5.92
CA HIS A 127 -5.63 -2.12 7.06
C HIS A 127 -4.34 -1.33 6.82
N ALA A 128 -3.39 -1.83 6.02
CA ALA A 128 -2.24 -1.02 5.60
C ALA A 128 -2.70 0.18 4.76
N ALA A 129 -3.67 -0.03 3.83
CA ALA A 129 -4.26 1.06 3.07
C ALA A 129 -4.97 2.06 3.99
N ILE A 130 -5.80 1.60 4.94
CA ILE A 130 -6.51 2.48 5.87
C ILE A 130 -5.51 3.31 6.71
N LEU A 131 -4.47 2.68 7.27
CA LEU A 131 -3.47 3.38 8.09
C LEU A 131 -2.68 4.42 7.28
N ALA A 132 -2.32 4.10 6.03
CA ALA A 132 -1.66 5.04 5.13
C ALA A 132 -2.56 6.24 4.79
N LEU A 133 -3.83 6.00 4.48
CA LEU A 133 -4.81 7.05 4.24
C LEU A 133 -5.04 7.91 5.49
N CYS A 134 -5.12 7.29 6.68
CA CYS A 134 -5.21 7.97 7.97
C CYS A 134 -4.00 8.86 8.29
N ALA A 135 -2.84 8.54 7.70
CA ALA A 135 -1.63 9.38 7.78
C ALA A 135 -1.64 10.55 6.77
N GLY A 136 -2.62 10.59 5.86
CA GLY A 136 -2.69 11.56 4.76
C GLY A 136 -1.84 11.16 3.55
N THR A 137 -1.41 9.90 3.45
CA THR A 137 -0.54 9.43 2.37
C THR A 137 -1.38 8.85 1.23
N PRO A 138 -1.19 9.30 -0.02
CA PRO A 138 -1.79 8.69 -1.20
C PRO A 138 -1.53 7.19 -1.24
N THR A 139 -2.55 6.42 -1.60
CA THR A 139 -2.46 4.96 -1.52
C THR A 139 -3.09 4.30 -2.74
N LEU A 140 -2.36 3.36 -3.37
CA LEU A 140 -2.87 2.42 -4.34
C LEU A 140 -3.20 1.11 -3.62
N GLY A 141 -4.48 0.73 -3.60
CA GLY A 141 -4.93 -0.55 -3.09
C GLY A 141 -4.75 -1.67 -4.13
N ILE A 142 -4.28 -2.83 -3.71
CA ILE A 142 -4.29 -4.06 -4.51
C ILE A 142 -5.29 -5.02 -3.88
N ALA A 143 -6.45 -5.14 -4.50
CA ALA A 143 -7.59 -5.88 -3.97
C ALA A 143 -7.54 -7.35 -4.38
N TYR A 144 -7.38 -8.24 -3.43
CA TYR A 144 -7.55 -9.68 -3.60
C TYR A 144 -8.95 -10.16 -3.16
N GLU A 145 -9.71 -9.29 -2.47
CA GLU A 145 -11.08 -9.49 -2.02
C GLU A 145 -11.90 -8.22 -2.28
N PHE A 146 -13.22 -8.38 -2.35
CA PHE A 146 -14.15 -7.28 -2.59
C PHE A 146 -14.06 -6.14 -1.56
N LYS A 147 -13.69 -6.44 -0.30
CA LYS A 147 -13.61 -5.45 0.80
C LYS A 147 -12.70 -4.27 0.48
N THR A 148 -11.57 -4.54 -0.17
CA THR A 148 -10.64 -3.46 -0.55
C THR A 148 -11.22 -2.63 -1.70
N LEU A 149 -11.92 -3.24 -2.66
CA LEU A 149 -12.61 -2.51 -3.71
C LEU A 149 -13.70 -1.60 -3.12
N GLU A 150 -14.54 -2.13 -2.23
CA GLU A 150 -15.59 -1.37 -1.56
C GLU A 150 -15.03 -0.24 -0.69
N LEU A 151 -13.90 -0.46 -0.03
CA LEU A 151 -13.20 0.58 0.73
C LEU A 151 -12.92 1.80 -0.18
N PHE A 152 -12.26 1.59 -1.31
CA PHE A 152 -11.89 2.68 -2.22
C PHE A 152 -13.13 3.30 -2.93
N ASN A 153 -14.15 2.51 -3.23
CA ASN A 153 -15.43 3.02 -3.73
C ASN A 153 -16.09 3.96 -2.70
N ASN A 154 -16.18 3.55 -1.45
CA ASN A 154 -16.77 4.34 -0.36
C ASN A 154 -15.98 5.63 -0.06
N LEU A 155 -14.68 5.64 -0.36
CA LEU A 155 -13.81 6.81 -0.27
C LEU A 155 -13.97 7.76 -1.48
N ASN A 156 -14.77 7.39 -2.50
CA ASN A 156 -14.83 8.05 -3.81
C ASN A 156 -13.46 8.12 -4.52
N MET A 157 -12.68 7.04 -4.39
CA MET A 157 -11.35 6.87 -5.00
C MET A 157 -11.24 5.53 -5.77
N PRO A 158 -12.23 5.14 -6.60
CA PRO A 158 -12.20 3.83 -7.28
C PRO A 158 -11.03 3.69 -8.25
N GLU A 159 -10.48 4.82 -8.71
CA GLU A 159 -9.27 4.84 -9.55
C GLU A 159 -8.01 4.40 -8.79
N ASN A 160 -7.99 4.48 -7.46
CA ASN A 160 -6.84 4.17 -6.62
C ASN A 160 -6.84 2.71 -6.13
N VAL A 161 -7.54 1.84 -6.82
CA VAL A 161 -7.50 0.40 -6.52
C VAL A 161 -7.40 -0.42 -7.81
N ILE A 162 -6.73 -1.57 -7.73
CA ILE A 162 -6.63 -2.55 -8.79
C ILE A 162 -6.90 -3.95 -8.21
N SER A 163 -7.63 -4.80 -8.96
CA SER A 163 -7.86 -6.19 -8.56
C SER A 163 -6.62 -7.06 -8.84
N THR A 164 -6.36 -8.05 -7.98
CA THR A 164 -5.38 -9.09 -8.28
C THR A 164 -5.84 -10.04 -9.38
N GLN A 165 -7.15 -10.14 -9.64
CA GLN A 165 -7.67 -10.95 -10.72
C GLN A 165 -7.30 -10.34 -12.07
N GLY A 166 -6.40 -11.01 -12.81
CA GLY A 166 -5.90 -10.53 -14.08
C GLY A 166 -4.95 -9.34 -13.97
N ILE A 167 -4.32 -9.15 -12.82
CA ILE A 167 -3.30 -8.11 -12.64
C ILE A 167 -2.12 -8.39 -13.57
N THR A 168 -1.69 -7.36 -14.29
CA THR A 168 -0.46 -7.40 -15.09
C THR A 168 0.51 -6.32 -14.64
N ALA A 169 1.80 -6.57 -14.84
CA ALA A 169 2.84 -5.57 -14.56
C ALA A 169 2.55 -4.23 -15.24
N ASN A 170 2.15 -4.26 -16.52
CA ASN A 170 1.85 -3.04 -17.29
C ASN A 170 0.69 -2.22 -16.70
N GLN A 171 -0.38 -2.89 -16.25
CA GLN A 171 -1.50 -2.20 -15.62
C GLN A 171 -1.10 -1.56 -14.29
N LEU A 172 -0.30 -2.26 -13.48
CA LEU A 172 0.18 -1.75 -12.21
C LEU A 172 1.13 -0.57 -12.41
N ILE A 173 2.09 -0.67 -13.31
CA ILE A 173 3.03 0.40 -13.69
C ILE A 173 2.26 1.63 -14.18
N TYR A 174 1.30 1.43 -15.11
CA TYR A 174 0.49 2.53 -15.63
C TYR A 174 -0.27 3.28 -14.52
N LYS A 175 -0.93 2.53 -13.61
CA LYS A 175 -1.64 3.17 -12.48
C LYS A 175 -0.71 3.93 -11.54
N LEU A 176 0.46 3.38 -11.24
CA LEU A 176 1.46 4.04 -10.40
C LEU A 176 1.99 5.31 -11.04
N SER A 177 2.32 5.27 -12.33
CA SER A 177 2.76 6.45 -13.09
C SER A 177 1.70 7.56 -13.04
N MET A 178 0.44 7.25 -13.30
CA MET A 178 -0.66 8.22 -13.22
C MET A 178 -0.80 8.84 -11.83
N MET A 179 -0.60 8.05 -10.76
CA MET A 179 -0.67 8.56 -9.39
C MET A 179 0.54 9.44 -9.04
N LEU A 180 1.71 9.12 -9.56
CA LEU A 180 2.93 9.91 -9.35
C LEU A 180 2.89 11.25 -10.09
N ASP A 181 2.34 11.28 -11.30
CA ASP A 181 2.16 12.50 -12.08
C ASP A 181 1.24 13.52 -11.36
N ASP A 182 0.24 13.04 -10.61
CA ASP A 182 -0.73 13.87 -9.90
C ASP A 182 -0.65 13.73 -8.37
N LEU A 183 0.52 13.40 -7.81
CA LEU A 183 0.71 13.02 -6.42
C LEU A 183 0.17 14.06 -5.41
N GLU A 184 0.37 15.34 -5.70
CA GLU A 184 -0.15 16.44 -4.91
C GLU A 184 -1.70 16.47 -4.91
N LEU A 185 -2.33 16.24 -6.06
CA LEU A 185 -3.79 16.14 -6.17
C LEU A 185 -4.32 14.92 -5.40
N GLN A 186 -3.64 13.77 -5.50
CA GLN A 186 -3.99 12.58 -4.74
C GLN A 186 -3.93 12.85 -3.23
N ARG A 187 -2.89 13.54 -2.77
CA ARG A 187 -2.75 13.92 -1.36
C ARG A 187 -3.88 14.84 -0.89
N LYS A 188 -4.21 15.86 -1.66
CA LYS A 188 -5.34 16.77 -1.34
C LYS A 188 -6.66 16.00 -1.23
N LYS A 189 -6.89 15.05 -2.12
CA LYS A 189 -8.08 14.19 -2.11
C LYS A 189 -8.16 13.36 -0.83
N VAL A 190 -7.05 12.72 -0.43
CA VAL A 190 -6.96 11.97 0.84
C VAL A 190 -7.26 12.89 2.02
N ILE A 191 -6.56 14.02 2.14
CA ILE A 191 -6.72 14.99 3.25
C ILE A 191 -8.16 15.46 3.38
N SER A 192 -8.85 15.72 2.27
CA SER A 192 -10.25 16.19 2.29
C SER A 192 -11.27 15.09 2.64
N THR A 193 -10.94 13.83 2.40
CA THR A 193 -11.84 12.69 2.61
C THR A 193 -11.76 12.12 4.04
N MET A 194 -10.57 12.05 4.61
CA MET A 194 -10.33 11.37 5.90
C MET A 194 -11.13 11.93 7.09
N PRO A 195 -11.35 13.25 7.25
CA PRO A 195 -12.14 13.76 8.37
C PRO A 195 -13.58 13.22 8.42
N LYS A 196 -14.19 12.98 7.25
CA LYS A 196 -15.54 12.39 7.17
C LYS A 196 -15.54 10.93 7.62
N MET A 197 -14.51 10.17 7.22
CA MET A 197 -14.36 8.77 7.63
C MET A 197 -14.11 8.65 9.13
N GLN A 198 -13.27 9.52 9.68
CA GLN A 198 -13.00 9.57 11.12
C GLN A 198 -14.25 9.86 11.95
N THR A 199 -15.12 10.76 11.48
CA THR A 199 -16.37 11.08 12.17
C THR A 199 -17.37 9.94 12.10
N SER A 200 -17.27 9.06 11.09
CA SER A 200 -18.16 7.91 10.85
C SER A 200 -17.67 6.61 11.49
N ALA A 201 -16.43 6.57 12.02
CA ALA A 201 -15.83 5.43 12.70
C ALA A 201 -16.14 5.45 14.20
#